data_7bd638a0b61ed89adf32ed6a73a5aace
#
_entry.id   7bd638a0b61ed89adf32ed6a73a5aace
#
_cell.length_a   1.000
_cell.length_b   1.000
_cell.length_c   1.000
_cell.angle_alpha   90.00
_cell.angle_beta   90.00
_cell.angle_gamma   90.00
#
_symmetry.space_group_name_H-M   'P 1'
#
loop_
_entity.id
_entity.type
_entity.pdbx_description
1 polymer ?
#
loop_
_entity_poly.entity_id
_entity_poly.type
_entity_poly.pdbx_seq_one_letter_code
_entity_poly.pdbx_strand_id
1 'polypeptide(L)'
;QPNAHEPEYGLSASSRARKIAAIRSFFKYLTVKAKLLEENPVQDLDSPKIPKTLPHYLTLEESKRLLSVVDGKNKERDYCILCIFLNCGLRISELVGLNLQDDHGDSLRILGKGSKERVVYLNNACREALDRYLAVRSEIAPPRTTAMFLSNRRTRISCDSVQVMVKKNLTRAGLDASQYSTHKLRHTAATLMLQNGVDVRTLQEVLGHEHLNTTQIYTHVDNDQLRTAAAANPLGEFSPDEKTAKKISDS
;
A
#
# COMPACT_ATOMS: atom_id res chain seq x y z
N GLN A 1 -38.84 1.48 4.93
CA GLN A 1 -38.89 2.91 4.58
C GLN A 1 -37.42 3.39 4.45
N PRO A 2 -36.98 3.96 3.34
CA PRO A 2 -35.64 4.57 3.23
C PRO A 2 -35.66 5.87 4.04
N ASN A 3 -34.75 5.99 4.98
CA ASN A 3 -34.60 7.14 5.84
C ASN A 3 -34.23 8.40 5.06
N ALA A 4 -34.94 9.45 5.41
CA ALA A 4 -34.91 10.79 4.92
C ALA A 4 -33.48 11.38 4.78
N HIS A 5 -33.27 12.03 3.65
CA HIS A 5 -32.40 13.18 3.37
C HIS A 5 -31.21 13.43 4.31
N GLU A 6 -30.06 12.82 4.02
CA GLU A 6 -28.80 13.47 4.31
C GLU A 6 -28.70 14.69 3.38
N PRO A 7 -28.36 15.88 3.90
CA PRO A 7 -28.23 17.07 3.06
C PRO A 7 -27.09 16.83 2.06
N GLU A 8 -27.32 17.14 0.82
CA GLU A 8 -26.46 16.95 -0.36
C GLU A 8 -25.06 17.58 -0.23
N TYR A 9 -24.80 18.30 0.85
CA TYR A 9 -23.55 19.01 1.16
C TYR A 9 -22.95 18.66 2.53
N GLY A 10 -23.36 17.56 3.15
CA GLY A 10 -22.88 17.16 4.47
C GLY A 10 -21.56 16.34 4.41
N LEU A 11 -20.67 16.54 5.40
CA LEU A 11 -19.53 15.66 5.60
C LEU A 11 -19.99 14.22 5.93
N SER A 12 -19.34 13.21 5.33
CA SER A 12 -19.59 11.81 5.67
C SER A 12 -19.40 11.55 7.18
N ALA A 13 -20.09 10.53 7.72
CA ALA A 13 -19.94 10.12 9.12
C ALA A 13 -18.47 9.89 9.50
N SER A 14 -17.70 9.26 8.62
CA SER A 14 -16.26 9.04 8.82
C SER A 14 -15.45 10.36 8.87
N SER A 15 -15.78 11.33 7.99
CA SER A 15 -15.12 12.63 7.99
C SER A 15 -15.48 13.43 9.25
N ARG A 16 -16.74 13.39 9.70
CA ARG A 16 -17.18 14.00 10.96
C ARG A 16 -16.45 13.39 12.16
N ALA A 17 -16.41 12.04 12.26
CA ALA A 17 -15.72 11.37 13.35
C ALA A 17 -14.23 11.73 13.41
N ARG A 18 -13.54 11.82 12.26
CA ARG A 18 -12.14 12.23 12.20
C ARG A 18 -11.93 13.66 12.69
N LYS A 19 -12.79 14.59 12.30
CA LYS A 19 -12.72 15.98 12.78
C LYS A 19 -12.98 16.06 14.29
N ILE A 20 -13.97 15.35 14.79
CA ILE A 20 -14.26 15.28 16.23
C ILE A 20 -13.07 14.70 17.01
N ALA A 21 -12.45 13.64 16.52
CA ALA A 21 -11.26 13.08 17.15
C ALA A 21 -10.09 14.08 17.23
N ALA A 22 -9.87 14.86 16.16
CA ALA A 22 -8.85 15.91 16.16
C ALA A 22 -9.17 17.02 17.19
N ILE A 23 -10.42 17.48 17.23
CA ILE A 23 -10.89 18.50 18.19
C ILE A 23 -10.74 18.00 19.63
N ARG A 24 -11.17 16.77 19.92
CA ARG A 24 -11.00 16.15 21.24
C ARG A 24 -9.52 16.05 21.65
N SER A 25 -8.65 15.65 20.73
CA SER A 25 -7.20 15.56 20.98
C SER A 25 -6.60 16.91 21.30
N PHE A 26 -7.01 17.96 20.56
CA PHE A 26 -6.58 19.34 20.80
C PHE A 26 -6.99 19.86 22.17
N PHE A 27 -8.28 19.75 22.54
CA PHE A 27 -8.75 20.21 23.82
C PHE A 27 -8.21 19.37 25.00
N LYS A 28 -8.03 18.06 24.81
CA LYS A 28 -7.31 17.21 25.79
C LYS A 28 -5.87 17.69 25.99
N TYR A 29 -5.17 18.11 24.94
CA TYR A 29 -3.84 18.70 25.07
C TYR A 29 -3.88 19.99 25.89
N LEU A 30 -4.83 20.92 25.59
CA LEU A 30 -4.96 22.19 26.29
C LEU A 30 -5.28 22.03 27.77
N THR A 31 -6.12 21.08 28.16
CA THR A 31 -6.49 20.82 29.55
C THR A 31 -5.44 20.03 30.31
N VAL A 32 -4.94 18.93 29.73
CA VAL A 32 -4.10 17.95 30.50
C VAL A 32 -2.61 18.33 30.43
N LYS A 33 -2.11 18.71 29.24
CA LYS A 33 -0.67 18.99 29.07
C LYS A 33 -0.32 20.46 29.19
N ALA A 34 -0.99 21.31 28.45
CA ALA A 34 -0.71 22.75 28.41
C ALA A 34 -1.27 23.47 29.65
N LYS A 35 -2.29 22.89 30.32
CA LYS A 35 -2.98 23.46 31.49
C LYS A 35 -3.48 24.90 31.24
N LEU A 36 -3.89 25.18 29.99
CA LEU A 36 -4.43 26.47 29.57
C LEU A 36 -5.94 26.56 29.79
N LEU A 37 -6.61 25.44 29.98
CA LEU A 37 -8.03 25.32 30.29
C LEU A 37 -8.23 24.48 31.53
N GLU A 38 -9.13 24.87 32.40
CA GLU A 38 -9.50 24.11 33.59
C GLU A 38 -10.35 22.88 33.26
N GLU A 39 -11.27 23.04 32.28
CA GLU A 39 -12.18 21.99 31.83
C GLU A 39 -12.08 21.80 30.32
N ASN A 40 -12.42 20.59 29.88
CA ASN A 40 -12.46 20.24 28.46
C ASN A 40 -13.86 20.55 27.88
N PRO A 41 -14.01 21.63 27.08
CA PRO A 41 -15.33 22.06 26.58
C PRO A 41 -15.97 21.08 25.58
N VAL A 42 -15.24 20.05 25.14
CA VAL A 42 -15.73 19.05 24.18
C VAL A 42 -15.74 17.63 24.77
N GLN A 43 -15.78 17.54 26.11
CA GLN A 43 -15.76 16.23 26.78
C GLN A 43 -16.96 15.36 26.36
N ASP A 44 -18.14 15.97 26.23
CA ASP A 44 -19.40 15.30 25.92
C ASP A 44 -19.75 15.32 24.41
N LEU A 45 -18.80 15.74 23.55
CA LEU A 45 -19.04 15.78 22.10
C LEU A 45 -19.10 14.36 21.53
N ASP A 46 -20.26 13.86 21.17
CA ASP A 46 -20.44 12.52 20.63
C ASP A 46 -19.82 12.32 19.24
N SER A 47 -19.21 11.16 19.03
CA SER A 47 -18.73 10.75 17.72
C SER A 47 -19.84 10.00 16.97
N PRO A 48 -20.06 10.30 15.69
CA PRO A 48 -21.05 9.58 14.90
C PRO A 48 -20.69 8.09 14.82
N LYS A 49 -21.68 7.22 14.90
CA LYS A 49 -21.50 5.79 14.66
C LYS A 49 -21.11 5.56 13.21
N ILE A 50 -19.96 4.94 12.99
CA ILE A 50 -19.49 4.56 11.66
C ILE A 50 -19.89 3.09 11.45
N PRO A 51 -20.68 2.76 10.43
CA PRO A 51 -20.96 1.38 10.09
C PRO A 51 -19.64 0.62 9.84
N LYS A 52 -19.50 -0.55 10.47
CA LYS A 52 -18.36 -1.44 10.18
C LYS A 52 -18.60 -2.06 8.80
N THR A 53 -17.97 -1.53 7.78
CA THR A 53 -17.91 -2.18 6.46
C THR A 53 -16.87 -3.29 6.47
N LEU A 54 -17.19 -4.42 5.83
CA LEU A 54 -16.18 -5.45 5.59
C LEU A 54 -15.02 -4.87 4.80
N PRO A 55 -13.78 -5.22 5.16
CA PRO A 55 -12.61 -4.74 4.43
C PRO A 55 -12.68 -5.24 2.98
N HIS A 56 -12.69 -4.31 2.01
CA HIS A 56 -12.56 -4.66 0.60
C HIS A 56 -11.06 -4.85 0.26
N TYR A 57 -10.72 -6.02 -0.23
CA TYR A 57 -9.42 -6.37 -0.78
C TYR A 57 -9.63 -7.16 -2.08
N LEU A 58 -8.62 -7.21 -2.94
CA LEU A 58 -8.68 -8.00 -4.16
C LEU A 58 -8.53 -9.48 -3.84
N THR A 59 -9.35 -10.31 -4.44
CA THR A 59 -9.12 -11.77 -4.46
C THR A 59 -7.83 -12.09 -5.22
N LEU A 60 -7.33 -13.31 -5.11
CA LEU A 60 -6.17 -13.78 -5.88
C LEU A 60 -6.40 -13.62 -7.39
N GLU A 61 -7.57 -14.01 -7.87
CA GLU A 61 -7.90 -13.91 -9.31
C GLU A 61 -8.04 -12.46 -9.79
N GLU A 62 -8.62 -11.58 -8.99
CA GLU A 62 -8.66 -10.14 -9.29
C GLU A 62 -7.25 -9.53 -9.30
N SER A 63 -6.38 -9.96 -8.39
CA SER A 63 -4.97 -9.52 -8.34
C SER A 63 -4.20 -9.98 -9.58
N LYS A 64 -4.36 -11.23 -10.01
CA LYS A 64 -3.77 -11.75 -11.25
C LYS A 64 -4.30 -10.98 -12.46
N ARG A 65 -5.62 -10.75 -12.54
CA ARG A 65 -6.24 -9.98 -13.61
C ARG A 65 -5.70 -8.55 -13.65
N LEU A 66 -5.54 -7.88 -12.50
CA LEU A 66 -4.95 -6.55 -12.42
C LEU A 66 -3.51 -6.52 -12.98
N LEU A 67 -2.70 -7.53 -12.66
CA LEU A 67 -1.32 -7.63 -13.17
C LEU A 67 -1.29 -7.92 -14.68
N SER A 68 -2.25 -8.70 -15.21
CA SER A 68 -2.28 -9.12 -16.61
C SER A 68 -2.73 -8.05 -17.60
N VAL A 69 -3.43 -7.00 -17.14
CA VAL A 69 -3.94 -5.92 -18.01
C VAL A 69 -2.96 -4.76 -18.17
N VAL A 70 -1.80 -4.83 -17.54
CA VAL A 70 -0.82 -3.73 -17.60
C VAL A 70 -0.22 -3.64 -18.98
N ASP A 71 -0.44 -2.50 -19.63
CA ASP A 71 0.01 -2.25 -20.99
C ASP A 71 0.39 -0.79 -21.24
N GLY A 72 1.06 -0.55 -22.37
CA GLY A 72 1.45 0.77 -22.86
C GLY A 72 2.93 1.10 -22.61
N LYS A 73 3.30 2.35 -22.90
CA LYS A 73 4.70 2.82 -22.91
C LYS A 73 5.47 2.53 -21.61
N ASN A 74 4.79 2.53 -20.46
CA ASN A 74 5.41 2.35 -19.14
C ASN A 74 5.08 0.98 -18.53
N LYS A 75 4.75 -0.02 -19.36
CA LYS A 75 4.26 -1.32 -18.86
C LYS A 75 5.20 -1.96 -17.83
N GLU A 76 6.51 -1.95 -18.06
CA GLU A 76 7.46 -2.57 -17.15
C GLU A 76 7.49 -1.86 -15.78
N ARG A 77 7.45 -0.52 -15.78
CA ARG A 77 7.36 0.27 -14.54
C ARG A 77 6.06 0.01 -13.79
N ASP A 78 4.95 0.11 -14.50
CA ASP A 78 3.61 0.04 -13.91
C ASP A 78 3.33 -1.37 -13.38
N TYR A 79 3.77 -2.40 -14.11
CA TYR A 79 3.73 -3.79 -13.66
C TYR A 79 4.58 -4.02 -12.40
N CYS A 80 5.83 -3.56 -12.40
CA CYS A 80 6.73 -3.66 -11.25
C CYS A 80 6.13 -2.99 -10.01
N ILE A 81 5.57 -1.79 -10.15
CA ILE A 81 4.92 -1.07 -9.04
C ILE A 81 3.74 -1.87 -8.48
N LEU A 82 2.86 -2.39 -9.34
CA LEU A 82 1.71 -3.20 -8.91
C LEU A 82 2.14 -4.52 -8.29
N CYS A 83 3.15 -5.18 -8.86
CA CYS A 83 3.73 -6.40 -8.32
C CYS A 83 4.27 -6.18 -6.89
N ILE A 84 5.03 -5.12 -6.67
CA ILE A 84 5.55 -4.76 -5.34
C ILE A 84 4.42 -4.42 -4.36
N PHE A 85 3.37 -3.68 -4.78
CA PHE A 85 2.24 -3.41 -3.90
C PHE A 85 1.52 -4.69 -3.46
N LEU A 86 1.28 -5.61 -4.38
CA LEU A 86 0.50 -6.83 -4.13
C LEU A 86 1.31 -7.92 -3.43
N ASN A 87 2.63 -7.92 -3.54
CA ASN A 87 3.49 -8.92 -2.90
C ASN A 87 4.15 -8.40 -1.62
N CYS A 88 4.68 -7.19 -1.62
CA CYS A 88 5.44 -6.64 -0.50
C CYS A 88 4.60 -5.72 0.40
N GLY A 89 3.45 -5.25 -0.06
CA GLY A 89 2.55 -4.40 0.71
C GLY A 89 3.15 -3.07 1.14
N LEU A 90 4.02 -2.44 0.35
CA LEU A 90 4.61 -1.14 0.67
C LEU A 90 3.55 -0.04 0.78
N ARG A 91 3.85 1.00 1.59
CA ARG A 91 3.11 2.26 1.52
C ARG A 91 3.49 3.01 0.26
N ILE A 92 2.57 3.77 -0.33
CA ILE A 92 2.86 4.55 -1.55
C ILE A 92 4.04 5.50 -1.36
N SER A 93 4.16 6.16 -0.21
CA SER A 93 5.28 7.04 0.10
C SER A 93 6.63 6.29 0.21
N GLU A 94 6.61 5.07 0.72
CA GLU A 94 7.78 4.19 0.77
C GLU A 94 8.22 3.81 -0.64
N LEU A 95 7.29 3.36 -1.49
CA LEU A 95 7.59 2.98 -2.86
C LEU A 95 8.16 4.14 -3.69
N VAL A 96 7.54 5.32 -3.66
CA VAL A 96 8.03 6.47 -4.43
C VAL A 96 9.34 7.02 -3.89
N GLY A 97 9.64 6.78 -2.59
CA GLY A 97 10.87 7.18 -1.93
C GLY A 97 12.09 6.34 -2.32
N LEU A 98 11.90 5.13 -2.85
CA LEU A 98 12.99 4.19 -3.16
C LEU A 98 14.04 4.80 -4.11
N ASN A 99 15.30 4.49 -3.83
CA ASN A 99 16.46 4.79 -4.66
C ASN A 99 17.08 3.50 -5.17
N LEU A 100 17.92 3.58 -6.19
CA LEU A 100 18.64 2.42 -6.72
C LEU A 100 19.50 1.72 -5.66
N GLN A 101 20.13 2.48 -4.76
CA GLN A 101 20.94 1.95 -3.68
C GLN A 101 20.14 1.20 -2.60
N ASP A 102 18.81 1.28 -2.62
CA ASP A 102 17.95 0.56 -1.68
C ASP A 102 17.64 -0.87 -2.16
N ASP A 103 18.04 -1.22 -3.39
CA ASP A 103 17.99 -2.58 -3.94
C ASP A 103 19.25 -3.36 -3.52
N HIS A 104 19.06 -4.42 -2.74
CA HIS A 104 20.11 -5.32 -2.28
C HIS A 104 20.03 -6.71 -2.96
N GLY A 105 19.37 -6.80 -4.10
CA GLY A 105 19.18 -8.03 -4.88
C GLY A 105 17.96 -8.83 -4.42
N ASP A 106 18.02 -9.49 -3.29
CA ASP A 106 16.91 -10.28 -2.74
C ASP A 106 15.96 -9.47 -1.86
N SER A 107 16.26 -8.21 -1.62
CA SER A 107 15.50 -7.38 -0.69
C SER A 107 15.59 -5.89 -1.02
N LEU A 108 14.65 -5.13 -0.50
CA LEU A 108 14.62 -3.67 -0.53
C LEU A 108 14.78 -3.12 0.88
N ARG A 109 15.65 -2.12 1.01
CA ARG A 109 15.72 -1.30 2.22
C ARG A 109 14.65 -0.22 2.15
N ILE A 110 13.74 -0.22 3.11
CA ILE A 110 12.62 0.71 3.17
C ILE A 110 12.80 1.68 4.32
N LEU A 111 12.77 2.97 4.02
CA LEU A 111 12.76 4.04 5.02
C LEU A 111 11.30 4.33 5.42
N GLY A 112 10.93 3.97 6.63
CA GLY A 112 9.60 4.19 7.19
C GLY A 112 9.44 5.54 7.89
N LYS A 113 8.29 5.72 8.56
CA LYS A 113 8.00 6.91 9.37
C LYS A 113 9.02 7.03 10.53
N GLY A 114 9.49 8.26 10.79
CA GLY A 114 10.47 8.51 11.85
C GLY A 114 11.88 8.02 11.53
N SER A 115 12.22 7.89 10.25
CA SER A 115 13.54 7.43 9.77
C SER A 115 13.92 6.01 10.21
N LYS A 116 12.94 5.19 10.58
CA LYS A 116 13.18 3.77 10.89
C LYS A 116 13.33 2.99 9.60
N GLU A 117 14.42 2.25 9.49
CA GLU A 117 14.68 1.37 8.36
C GLU A 117 14.13 -0.03 8.64
N ARG A 118 13.62 -0.68 7.58
CA ARG A 118 13.33 -2.11 7.57
C ARG A 118 13.70 -2.74 6.24
N VAL A 119 13.93 -4.03 6.26
CA VAL A 119 14.18 -4.84 5.06
C VAL A 119 12.88 -5.53 4.66
N VAL A 120 12.59 -5.50 3.35
CA VAL A 120 11.47 -6.22 2.75
C VAL A 120 12.03 -7.16 1.70
N TYR A 121 11.89 -8.47 1.90
CA TYR A 121 12.35 -9.48 0.96
C TYR A 121 11.45 -9.55 -0.27
N LEU A 122 12.09 -9.76 -1.42
CA LEU A 122 11.42 -9.92 -2.72
C LEU A 122 11.26 -11.42 -3.03
N ASN A 123 10.06 -11.80 -3.47
CA ASN A 123 9.86 -13.09 -4.11
C ASN A 123 10.24 -13.01 -5.60
N ASN A 124 10.22 -14.17 -6.28
CA ASN A 124 10.64 -14.28 -7.67
C ASN A 124 9.90 -13.30 -8.60
N ALA A 125 8.58 -13.22 -8.49
CA ALA A 125 7.78 -12.29 -9.31
C ALA A 125 8.21 -10.82 -9.14
N CYS A 126 8.47 -10.39 -7.91
CA CYS A 126 8.94 -9.03 -7.64
C CYS A 126 10.35 -8.80 -8.17
N ARG A 127 11.26 -9.77 -8.01
CA ARG A 127 12.63 -9.63 -8.50
C ARG A 127 12.66 -9.51 -10.03
N GLU A 128 12.00 -10.43 -10.73
CA GLU A 128 11.90 -10.40 -12.19
C GLU A 128 11.25 -9.10 -12.70
N ALA A 129 10.16 -8.65 -12.06
CA ALA A 129 9.50 -7.41 -12.43
C ALA A 129 10.43 -6.20 -12.25
N LEU A 130 11.20 -6.18 -11.16
CA LEU A 130 12.13 -5.08 -10.89
C LEU A 130 13.30 -5.11 -11.88
N ASP A 131 13.86 -6.27 -12.19
CA ASP A 131 14.97 -6.41 -13.15
C ASP A 131 14.55 -5.94 -14.54
N ARG A 132 13.38 -6.37 -15.03
CA ARG A 132 12.83 -5.91 -16.31
C ARG A 132 12.65 -4.39 -16.34
N TYR A 133 12.10 -3.83 -15.28
CA TYR A 133 11.93 -2.39 -15.20
C TYR A 133 13.28 -1.66 -15.14
N LEU A 134 14.24 -2.12 -14.35
CA LEU A 134 15.55 -1.48 -14.22
C LEU A 134 16.32 -1.48 -15.55
N ALA A 135 16.19 -2.52 -16.39
CA ALA A 135 16.75 -2.55 -17.73
C ALA A 135 16.20 -1.39 -18.57
N VAL A 136 14.87 -1.24 -18.68
CA VAL A 136 14.23 -0.13 -19.41
C VAL A 136 14.56 1.23 -18.77
N ARG A 137 14.60 1.29 -17.44
CA ARG A 137 14.93 2.52 -16.72
C ARG A 137 16.33 3.01 -17.07
N SER A 138 17.31 2.11 -17.20
CA SER A 138 18.71 2.48 -17.49
C SER A 138 18.84 3.22 -18.81
N GLU A 139 18.00 2.91 -19.80
CA GLU A 139 18.00 3.55 -21.11
C GLU A 139 17.43 4.98 -21.10
N ILE A 140 16.53 5.28 -20.17
CA ILE A 140 15.80 6.55 -20.13
C ILE A 140 16.20 7.49 -18.99
N ALA A 141 16.95 6.99 -18.02
CA ALA A 141 17.27 7.74 -16.79
C ALA A 141 18.22 8.92 -17.09
N PRO A 142 17.90 10.12 -16.57
CA PRO A 142 18.84 11.23 -16.61
C PRO A 142 20.12 10.91 -15.81
N PRO A 143 21.26 11.49 -16.18
CA PRO A 143 22.48 11.35 -15.38
C PRO A 143 22.27 11.72 -13.91
N ARG A 144 22.88 10.96 -13.00
CA ARG A 144 22.87 11.20 -11.55
C ARG A 144 21.51 11.05 -10.84
N THR A 145 20.42 10.61 -11.53
CA THR A 145 19.17 10.34 -10.82
C THR A 145 19.25 9.05 -9.99
N THR A 146 19.05 9.16 -8.70
CA THR A 146 19.03 8.02 -7.76
C THR A 146 17.65 7.38 -7.63
N ALA A 147 16.59 8.09 -8.01
CA ALA A 147 15.21 7.60 -7.87
C ALA A 147 15.01 6.25 -8.56
N MET A 148 14.48 5.24 -7.86
CA MET A 148 14.18 3.95 -8.46
C MET A 148 13.09 4.08 -9.51
N PHE A 149 11.94 4.65 -9.18
CA PHE A 149 10.82 4.81 -10.10
C PHE A 149 10.76 6.19 -10.74
N LEU A 150 10.70 6.24 -12.08
CA LEU A 150 10.69 7.47 -12.86
C LEU A 150 9.30 7.78 -13.42
N SER A 151 8.94 9.05 -13.40
CA SER A 151 7.77 9.61 -14.08
C SER A 151 8.00 9.69 -15.61
N ASN A 152 6.97 10.06 -16.36
CA ASN A 152 7.11 10.35 -17.81
C ASN A 152 8.07 11.53 -18.09
N ARG A 153 8.28 12.40 -17.10
CA ARG A 153 9.24 13.51 -17.17
C ARG A 153 10.66 13.10 -16.76
N ARG A 154 10.89 11.80 -16.54
CA ARG A 154 12.18 11.21 -16.11
C ARG A 154 12.68 11.73 -14.75
N THR A 155 11.79 12.27 -13.93
CA THR A 155 12.05 12.61 -12.53
C THR A 155 11.45 11.52 -11.63
N ARG A 156 11.71 11.58 -10.32
CA ARG A 156 11.06 10.70 -9.34
C ARG A 156 9.54 10.71 -9.55
N ILE A 157 8.92 9.54 -9.58
CA ILE A 157 7.46 9.42 -9.68
C ILE A 157 6.79 9.98 -8.41
N SER A 158 5.66 10.68 -8.57
CA SER A 158 4.89 11.19 -7.44
C SER A 158 3.83 10.19 -6.96
N CYS A 159 3.38 10.34 -5.71
CA CYS A 159 2.27 9.56 -5.19
C CYS A 159 1.00 9.69 -6.06
N ASP A 160 0.69 10.90 -6.53
CA ASP A 160 -0.47 11.14 -7.39
C ASP A 160 -0.37 10.39 -8.72
N SER A 161 0.81 10.41 -9.34
CA SER A 161 1.05 9.65 -10.58
C SER A 161 0.85 8.15 -10.38
N VAL A 162 1.31 7.61 -9.26
CA VAL A 162 1.09 6.20 -8.91
C VAL A 162 -0.39 5.92 -8.66
N GLN A 163 -1.12 6.79 -7.94
CA GLN A 163 -2.55 6.62 -7.71
C GLN A 163 -3.35 6.62 -9.02
N VAL A 164 -3.04 7.55 -9.92
CA VAL A 164 -3.67 7.62 -11.26
C VAL A 164 -3.39 6.35 -12.07
N MET A 165 -2.15 5.88 -12.05
CA MET A 165 -1.74 4.63 -12.71
C MET A 165 -2.50 3.42 -12.15
N VAL A 166 -2.59 3.28 -10.82
CA VAL A 166 -3.33 2.20 -10.16
C VAL A 166 -4.80 2.23 -10.56
N LYS A 167 -5.47 3.38 -10.47
CA LYS A 167 -6.87 3.52 -10.87
C LYS A 167 -7.11 3.12 -12.33
N LYS A 168 -6.24 3.58 -13.23
CA LYS A 168 -6.32 3.24 -14.66
C LYS A 168 -6.27 1.72 -14.88
N ASN A 169 -5.33 1.03 -14.23
CA ASN A 169 -5.19 -0.42 -14.40
C ASN A 169 -6.32 -1.20 -13.71
N LEU A 170 -6.86 -0.72 -12.58
CA LEU A 170 -8.07 -1.29 -11.97
C LEU A 170 -9.27 -1.22 -12.92
N THR A 171 -9.49 -0.08 -13.56
CA THR A 171 -10.57 0.07 -14.57
C THR A 171 -10.34 -0.87 -15.75
N ARG A 172 -9.11 -0.99 -16.27
CA ARG A 172 -8.77 -1.94 -17.34
C ARG A 172 -9.02 -3.40 -16.94
N ALA A 173 -8.80 -3.73 -15.68
CA ALA A 173 -9.08 -5.07 -15.14
C ALA A 173 -10.58 -5.32 -14.92
N GLY A 174 -11.47 -4.38 -15.27
CA GLY A 174 -12.90 -4.50 -15.01
C GLY A 174 -13.24 -4.44 -13.52
N LEU A 175 -12.39 -3.78 -12.72
CA LEU A 175 -12.60 -3.60 -11.28
C LEU A 175 -13.10 -2.18 -11.00
N ASP A 176 -13.98 -2.02 -10.00
CA ASP A 176 -14.43 -0.70 -9.59
C ASP A 176 -13.30 0.10 -8.92
N ALA A 177 -12.66 0.97 -9.69
CA ALA A 177 -11.54 1.79 -9.24
C ALA A 177 -11.90 2.76 -8.09
N SER A 178 -13.19 2.99 -7.80
CA SER A 178 -13.62 3.79 -6.65
C SER A 178 -13.46 3.04 -5.32
N GLN A 179 -13.57 1.70 -5.37
CA GLN A 179 -13.48 0.83 -4.20
C GLN A 179 -12.04 0.55 -3.77
N TYR A 180 -11.06 0.74 -4.66
CA TYR A 180 -9.67 0.34 -4.43
C TYR A 180 -8.72 1.53 -4.48
N SER A 181 -7.70 1.46 -3.64
CA SER A 181 -6.62 2.43 -3.54
C SER A 181 -5.31 1.69 -3.27
N THR A 182 -4.18 2.38 -3.30
CA THR A 182 -2.88 1.79 -2.94
C THR A 182 -2.88 1.20 -1.52
N HIS A 183 -3.64 1.77 -0.57
CA HIS A 183 -3.85 1.17 0.75
C HIS A 183 -4.61 -0.15 0.69
N LYS A 184 -5.58 -0.27 -0.21
CA LYS A 184 -6.33 -1.52 -0.41
C LYS A 184 -5.46 -2.60 -1.06
N LEU A 185 -4.55 -2.23 -1.98
CA LEU A 185 -3.56 -3.16 -2.53
C LEU A 185 -2.61 -3.69 -1.45
N ARG A 186 -2.14 -2.81 -0.54
CA ARG A 186 -1.37 -3.24 0.62
C ARG A 186 -2.19 -4.16 1.54
N HIS A 187 -3.46 -3.87 1.75
CA HIS A 187 -4.35 -4.75 2.52
C HIS A 187 -4.56 -6.09 1.82
N THR A 188 -4.64 -6.10 0.49
CA THR A 188 -4.66 -7.33 -0.32
C THR A 188 -3.42 -8.18 -0.08
N ALA A 189 -2.22 -7.59 -0.16
CA ALA A 189 -0.97 -8.30 0.12
C ALA A 189 -0.99 -8.94 1.52
N ALA A 190 -1.39 -8.16 2.54
CA ALA A 190 -1.51 -8.65 3.91
C ALA A 190 -2.48 -9.83 4.03
N THR A 191 -3.64 -9.74 3.41
CA THR A 191 -4.68 -10.78 3.47
C THR A 191 -4.23 -12.04 2.76
N LEU A 192 -3.64 -11.92 1.57
CA LEU A 192 -3.12 -13.07 0.81
C LEU A 192 -2.00 -13.79 1.58
N MET A 193 -1.09 -13.08 2.23
CA MET A 193 -0.06 -13.68 3.08
C MET A 193 -0.67 -14.42 4.27
N LEU A 194 -1.64 -13.83 4.99
CA LEU A 194 -2.32 -14.47 6.10
C LEU A 194 -3.07 -15.74 5.68
N GLN A 195 -3.78 -15.69 4.56
CA GLN A 195 -4.50 -16.83 4.01
C GLN A 195 -3.57 -17.99 3.60
N ASN A 196 -2.30 -17.67 3.31
CA ASN A 196 -1.27 -18.64 2.98
C ASN A 196 -0.34 -18.98 4.16
N GLY A 197 -0.80 -18.74 5.38
CA GLY A 197 -0.18 -19.27 6.59
C GLY A 197 0.89 -18.41 7.23
N VAL A 198 1.12 -17.17 6.73
CA VAL A 198 2.01 -16.22 7.41
C VAL A 198 1.35 -15.78 8.73
N ASP A 199 2.06 -15.92 9.83
CA ASP A 199 1.54 -15.50 11.12
C ASP A 199 1.46 -13.96 11.24
N VAL A 200 0.57 -13.49 12.13
CA VAL A 200 0.27 -12.06 12.28
C VAL A 200 1.49 -11.24 12.69
N ARG A 201 2.38 -11.80 13.50
CA ARG A 201 3.57 -11.11 13.98
C ARG A 201 4.57 -10.88 12.85
N THR A 202 4.90 -11.93 12.11
CA THR A 202 5.76 -11.85 10.92
C THR A 202 5.18 -10.86 9.90
N LEU A 203 3.86 -10.91 9.66
CA LEU A 203 3.21 -9.96 8.78
C LEU A 203 3.32 -8.50 9.26
N GLN A 204 3.20 -8.25 10.55
CA GLN A 204 3.37 -6.91 11.11
C GLN A 204 4.77 -6.35 10.87
N GLU A 205 5.81 -7.18 10.97
CA GLU A 205 7.20 -6.79 10.68
C GLU A 205 7.40 -6.52 9.18
N VAL A 206 6.93 -7.42 8.30
CA VAL A 206 6.96 -7.19 6.83
C VAL A 206 6.33 -5.85 6.47
N LEU A 207 5.17 -5.56 7.06
CA LEU A 207 4.45 -4.33 6.78
C LEU A 207 4.99 -3.09 7.52
N GLY A 208 5.78 -3.24 8.56
CA GLY A 208 6.28 -2.13 9.38
C GLY A 208 5.16 -1.42 10.15
N HIS A 209 4.38 -2.17 10.93
CA HIS A 209 3.36 -1.63 11.84
C HIS A 209 3.99 -1.28 13.18
N GLU A 210 3.98 0.00 13.58
CA GLU A 210 4.62 0.52 14.81
C GLU A 210 3.84 0.25 16.11
N HIS A 211 2.61 -0.25 16.05
CA HIS A 211 1.77 -0.40 17.25
C HIS A 211 1.62 -1.85 17.66
N LEU A 212 2.58 -2.33 18.45
CA LEU A 212 2.31 -3.33 19.48
C LEU A 212 2.04 -2.60 20.79
N ASN A 213 0.77 -2.38 21.13
CA ASN A 213 0.36 -2.13 22.52
C ASN A 213 0.47 -3.45 23.27
N THR A 214 1.69 -3.89 23.56
CA THR A 214 1.96 -4.83 24.66
C THR A 214 3.46 -4.93 24.88
N THR A 215 3.87 -4.72 26.09
CA THR A 215 5.17 -5.08 26.66
C THR A 215 5.34 -6.60 26.57
N GLN A 216 5.67 -7.12 25.39
CA GLN A 216 6.08 -8.51 25.21
C GLN A 216 7.52 -8.52 24.71
N ILE A 217 8.31 -9.30 25.44
CA ILE A 217 9.73 -9.60 25.26
C ILE A 217 10.02 -9.75 23.76
N TYR A 218 10.87 -8.86 23.24
CA TYR A 218 11.32 -8.85 21.83
C TYR A 218 12.14 -10.12 21.55
N THR A 219 11.50 -11.12 20.99
CA THR A 219 12.19 -12.03 20.11
C THR A 219 12.09 -11.44 18.71
N HIS A 220 13.21 -11.03 18.14
CA HIS A 220 13.27 -10.59 16.73
C HIS A 220 12.72 -11.70 15.84
N VAL A 221 11.88 -11.34 14.88
CA VAL A 221 11.53 -12.27 13.79
C VAL A 221 12.80 -12.45 12.97
N ASP A 222 13.20 -13.70 12.77
CA ASP A 222 14.41 -14.03 12.03
C ASP A 222 14.27 -13.65 10.55
N ASN A 223 15.37 -13.30 9.92
CA ASN A 223 15.42 -12.99 8.48
C ASN A 223 14.86 -14.14 7.62
N ASP A 224 15.03 -15.39 8.04
CA ASP A 224 14.49 -16.55 7.35
C ASP A 224 12.97 -16.62 7.42
N GLN A 225 12.36 -16.20 8.52
CA GLN A 225 10.90 -16.08 8.64
C GLN A 225 10.36 -14.98 7.72
N LEU A 226 11.05 -13.85 7.59
CA LEU A 226 10.68 -12.77 6.67
C LEU A 226 10.80 -13.19 5.19
N ARG A 227 11.83 -13.97 4.84
CA ARG A 227 11.99 -14.58 3.50
C ARG A 227 10.86 -15.55 3.21
N THR A 228 10.55 -16.43 4.15
CA THR A 228 9.47 -17.40 4.03
C THR A 228 8.12 -16.69 3.87
N ALA A 229 7.87 -15.61 4.60
CA ALA A 229 6.65 -14.82 4.45
C ALA A 229 6.54 -14.15 3.07
N ALA A 230 7.64 -13.66 2.51
CA ALA A 230 7.65 -13.11 1.15
C ALA A 230 7.33 -14.19 0.11
N ALA A 231 7.89 -15.39 0.26
CA ALA A 231 7.64 -16.54 -0.62
C ALA A 231 6.22 -17.12 -0.47
N ALA A 232 5.59 -16.98 0.69
CA ALA A 232 4.24 -17.48 0.95
C ALA A 232 3.13 -16.69 0.23
N ASN A 233 3.43 -15.54 -0.37
CA ASN A 233 2.43 -14.82 -1.16
C ASN A 233 2.14 -15.60 -2.45
N PRO A 234 0.86 -15.97 -2.72
CA PRO A 234 0.49 -16.78 -3.88
C PRO A 234 0.71 -16.09 -5.24
N LEU A 235 1.03 -14.80 -5.24
CA LEU A 235 1.46 -14.06 -6.44
C LEU A 235 2.98 -14.11 -6.64
N GLY A 236 3.73 -14.75 -5.75
CA GLY A 236 5.19 -14.76 -5.76
C GLY A 236 5.84 -15.43 -6.97
N GLU A 237 5.12 -16.36 -7.60
CA GLU A 237 5.54 -17.06 -8.83
C GLU A 237 4.67 -16.64 -10.04
N PHE A 238 3.81 -15.64 -9.89
CA PHE A 238 2.93 -15.23 -10.97
C PHE A 238 3.66 -14.35 -11.98
N SER A 239 3.67 -14.81 -13.24
CA SER A 239 4.06 -14.02 -14.41
C SER A 239 2.93 -14.05 -15.43
N PRO A 240 2.44 -12.92 -15.96
CA PRO A 240 1.42 -12.92 -16.98
C PRO A 240 2.03 -13.45 -18.29
N ASP A 241 1.56 -14.62 -18.76
CA ASP A 241 1.89 -15.08 -20.11
C ASP A 241 1.35 -14.10 -21.14
N GLU A 242 2.13 -13.80 -22.18
CA GLU A 242 1.71 -12.92 -23.29
C GLU A 242 0.40 -13.41 -23.98
N LYS A 243 0.10 -14.70 -23.91
CA LYS A 243 -1.13 -15.31 -24.45
C LYS A 243 -2.36 -15.03 -23.57
N THR A 244 -2.21 -14.83 -22.27
CA THR A 244 -3.32 -14.55 -21.35
C THR A 244 -3.73 -13.08 -21.43
N ALA A 245 -2.79 -12.17 -21.62
CA ALA A 245 -3.04 -10.74 -21.79
C ALA A 245 -3.91 -10.46 -23.05
N LYS A 246 -3.69 -11.19 -24.15
CA LYS A 246 -4.50 -11.03 -25.40
C LYS A 246 -5.94 -11.52 -25.25
N LYS A 247 -6.20 -12.57 -24.47
CA LYS A 247 -7.57 -13.10 -24.27
C LYS A 247 -8.46 -12.19 -23.43
N ILE A 248 -7.87 -11.34 -22.58
CA ILE A 248 -8.62 -10.44 -21.68
C ILE A 248 -8.92 -9.10 -22.39
N SER A 249 -8.13 -8.71 -23.42
CA SER A 249 -8.39 -7.50 -24.22
C SER A 249 -9.47 -7.68 -25.28
N ASP A 250 -9.81 -8.92 -25.64
CA ASP A 250 -10.78 -9.26 -26.70
C ASP A 250 -12.14 -9.74 -26.11
N SER A 251 -12.35 -9.61 -24.79
CA SER A 251 -13.60 -9.90 -24.07
C SER A 251 -14.20 -8.62 -23.47
#